data_64dcadd45eb6406ed0e74fab21e74da1
#
_entry.id   64dcadd45eb6406ed0e74fab21e74da1
#
_cell.length_a   1.000
_cell.length_b   1.000
_cell.length_c   1.000
_cell.angle_alpha   90.00
_cell.angle_beta   90.00
_cell.angle_gamma   90.00
#
_symmetry.space_group_name_H-M   'P 1'
#
loop_
_entity.id
_entity.type
_entity.pdbx_description
1 polymer ?
#
loop_
_entity_poly.entity_id
_entity_poly.type
_entity_poly.pdbx_seq_one_letter_code
_entity_poly.pdbx_strand_id
1 'polypeptide(L)'
;KDVAERTKCAVTLWLKERLKLEISEKKTRIVNVRNHYSEFLGFKMKVHRKGDKLVVMSHIADKNLEHKREKLKEQAKRIVHPRKIYREQGEIRLYNSMVTGMQNYYCIATHVNHDCASLNRTIMTLLTNRLSTRTGNRLIKKGRELTAFEKARFGKSKMIRYVAGTNEPIYPIGYTQHKNPLFRKKSWNYYTPEGREGIHDCLRINVSMMLALMRMPTYSNSAEYADNRISLFSAQWGKCAVTGDEFSHIGEIHCHHKLPRHLGGDDSYGNLVLIKDAVHKLIHASNTETIHKYMDLLQLDSKQLAKVNNLRQFASMQPI
;
A
#
# COMPACT_ATOMS: atom_id res chain seq x y z
N LYS A 1 37.59 2.47 -13.57
CA LYS A 1 37.27 3.87 -13.22
C LYS A 1 37.00 4.65 -14.50
N ASP A 2 37.93 4.63 -15.45
CA ASP A 2 37.83 5.39 -16.71
C ASP A 2 36.60 5.08 -17.56
N VAL A 3 36.19 3.81 -17.63
CA VAL A 3 34.96 3.38 -18.33
C VAL A 3 33.73 4.01 -17.68
N ALA A 4 33.64 4.00 -16.37
CA ALA A 4 32.49 4.58 -15.64
C ALA A 4 32.42 6.12 -15.81
N GLU A 5 33.58 6.79 -15.86
CA GLU A 5 33.66 8.22 -16.13
C GLU A 5 33.27 8.58 -17.55
N ARG A 6 33.75 7.83 -18.56
CA ARG A 6 33.32 7.99 -19.97
C ARG A 6 31.82 7.76 -20.11
N THR A 7 31.28 6.70 -19.46
CA THR A 7 29.84 6.44 -19.48
C THR A 7 29.05 7.58 -18.86
N LYS A 8 29.50 8.11 -17.73
CA LYS A 8 28.87 9.28 -17.09
C LYS A 8 28.84 10.47 -18.02
N CYS A 9 29.97 10.81 -18.65
CA CYS A 9 30.06 11.92 -19.61
C CYS A 9 29.11 11.72 -20.79
N ALA A 10 29.12 10.52 -21.40
CA ALA A 10 28.26 10.20 -22.54
C ALA A 10 26.77 10.33 -22.19
N VAL A 11 26.33 9.79 -21.03
CA VAL A 11 24.96 9.90 -20.55
C VAL A 11 24.59 11.35 -20.26
N THR A 12 25.48 12.11 -19.64
CA THR A 12 25.25 13.54 -19.36
C THR A 12 25.03 14.33 -20.63
N LEU A 13 25.90 14.12 -21.62
CA LEU A 13 25.80 14.77 -22.92
C LEU A 13 24.50 14.41 -23.64
N TRP A 14 24.16 13.12 -23.67
CA TRP A 14 22.92 12.64 -24.27
C TRP A 14 21.66 13.24 -23.62
N LEU A 15 21.61 13.30 -22.28
CA LEU A 15 20.50 13.91 -21.54
C LEU A 15 20.36 15.40 -21.89
N LYS A 16 21.48 16.13 -21.97
CA LYS A 16 21.49 17.55 -22.30
C LYS A 16 21.06 17.80 -23.76
N GLU A 17 21.63 17.07 -24.70
CA GLU A 17 21.39 17.31 -26.13
C GLU A 17 20.02 16.82 -26.61
N ARG A 18 19.63 15.60 -26.18
CA ARG A 18 18.41 14.94 -26.66
C ARG A 18 17.18 15.27 -25.85
N LEU A 19 17.29 15.31 -24.52
CA LEU A 19 16.15 15.51 -23.65
C LEU A 19 16.09 16.92 -23.03
N LYS A 20 17.12 17.76 -23.28
CA LYS A 20 17.23 19.11 -22.67
C LYS A 20 17.16 19.08 -21.13
N LEU A 21 17.70 18.01 -20.53
CA LEU A 21 17.73 17.81 -19.10
C LEU A 21 19.14 18.01 -18.58
N GLU A 22 19.26 18.75 -17.47
CA GLU A 22 20.52 18.93 -16.76
C GLU A 22 20.58 17.94 -15.59
N ILE A 23 21.76 17.34 -15.39
CA ILE A 23 22.02 16.47 -14.25
C ILE A 23 22.37 17.30 -13.01
N SER A 24 21.95 16.83 -11.84
CA SER A 24 22.39 17.42 -10.57
C SER A 24 23.76 16.85 -10.21
N GLU A 25 24.80 17.68 -10.26
CA GLU A 25 26.17 17.26 -9.90
C GLU A 25 26.26 16.71 -8.47
N LYS A 26 25.53 17.32 -7.54
CA LYS A 26 25.48 16.87 -6.13
C LYS A 26 24.93 15.46 -5.97
N LYS A 27 24.03 15.02 -6.88
CA LYS A 27 23.37 13.71 -6.82
C LYS A 27 23.99 12.69 -7.76
N THR A 28 24.76 13.14 -8.76
CA THR A 28 25.35 12.27 -9.79
C THR A 28 26.78 11.94 -9.43
N ARG A 29 27.01 10.74 -8.93
CA ARG A 29 28.33 10.26 -8.51
C ARG A 29 28.57 8.83 -8.96
N ILE A 30 29.81 8.49 -9.22
CA ILE A 30 30.27 7.13 -9.48
C ILE A 30 30.60 6.49 -8.13
N VAL A 31 29.99 5.36 -7.84
CA VAL A 31 30.17 4.62 -6.58
C VAL A 31 30.71 3.22 -6.87
N ASN A 32 31.83 2.86 -6.26
CA ASN A 32 32.28 1.46 -6.27
C ASN A 32 31.44 0.65 -5.26
N VAL A 33 30.43 -0.05 -5.75
CA VAL A 33 29.48 -0.82 -4.94
C VAL A 33 30.11 -2.02 -4.19
N ARG A 34 31.34 -2.40 -4.50
CA ARG A 34 32.09 -3.40 -3.71
C ARG A 34 32.57 -2.83 -2.39
N ASN A 35 32.90 -1.55 -2.35
CA ASN A 35 33.49 -0.90 -1.18
C ASN A 35 32.48 -0.01 -0.44
N HIS A 36 31.58 0.64 -1.17
CA HIS A 36 30.66 1.64 -0.64
C HIS A 36 29.20 1.31 -0.98
N TYR A 37 28.27 1.78 -0.15
CA TYR A 37 26.85 1.69 -0.48
C TYR A 37 26.50 2.72 -1.56
N SER A 38 25.69 2.27 -2.52
CA SER A 38 24.98 3.12 -3.47
C SER A 38 23.53 3.24 -3.08
N GLU A 39 22.97 4.44 -3.09
CA GLU A 39 21.57 4.69 -2.74
C GLU A 39 20.73 4.88 -4.02
N PHE A 40 19.61 4.18 -4.07
CA PHE A 40 18.65 4.29 -5.16
C PHE A 40 17.23 4.00 -4.65
N LEU A 41 16.28 4.89 -4.96
CA LEU A 41 14.86 4.75 -4.58
C LEU A 41 14.62 4.42 -3.09
N GLY A 42 15.44 4.99 -2.21
CA GLY A 42 15.31 4.77 -0.77
C GLY A 42 15.91 3.46 -0.26
N PHE A 43 16.58 2.72 -1.11
CA PHE A 43 17.40 1.57 -0.76
C PHE A 43 18.88 1.95 -0.80
N LYS A 44 19.69 1.37 0.07
CA LYS A 44 21.16 1.35 -0.05
C LYS A 44 21.60 -0.06 -0.39
N MET A 45 22.48 -0.17 -1.37
CA MET A 45 22.92 -1.44 -1.95
C MET A 45 24.44 -1.51 -1.96
N LYS A 46 24.97 -2.68 -1.65
CA LYS A 46 26.38 -3.01 -1.71
C LYS A 46 26.55 -4.43 -2.24
N VAL A 47 27.63 -4.68 -2.97
CA VAL A 47 27.97 -6.03 -3.44
C VAL A 47 28.82 -6.72 -2.38
N HIS A 48 28.45 -7.95 -2.07
CA HIS A 48 29.18 -8.80 -1.12
C HIS A 48 29.59 -10.11 -1.79
N ARG A 49 30.75 -10.63 -1.41
CA ARG A 49 31.21 -11.95 -1.88
C ARG A 49 30.65 -13.02 -0.97
N LYS A 50 29.94 -14.00 -1.57
CA LYS A 50 29.41 -15.18 -0.86
C LYS A 50 29.95 -16.44 -1.56
N GLY A 51 31.03 -17.01 -1.02
CA GLY A 51 31.81 -18.02 -1.72
C GLY A 51 32.38 -17.45 -3.01
N ASP A 52 32.17 -18.11 -4.14
CA ASP A 52 32.64 -17.66 -5.46
C ASP A 52 31.69 -16.70 -6.16
N LYS A 53 30.53 -16.40 -5.58
CA LYS A 53 29.52 -15.52 -6.20
C LYS A 53 29.52 -14.13 -5.57
N LEU A 54 29.27 -13.12 -6.40
CA LEU A 54 28.97 -11.77 -5.97
C LEU A 54 27.45 -11.64 -5.83
N VAL A 55 26.99 -11.24 -4.64
CA VAL A 55 25.56 -11.03 -4.32
C VAL A 55 25.31 -9.61 -3.90
N VAL A 56 24.17 -9.06 -4.27
CA VAL A 56 23.76 -7.74 -3.83
C VAL A 56 23.10 -7.84 -2.48
N MET A 57 23.61 -7.08 -1.53
CA MET A 57 22.96 -6.84 -0.22
C MET A 57 22.26 -5.49 -0.28
N SER A 58 21.01 -5.45 0.13
CA SER A 58 20.23 -4.23 0.17
C SER A 58 19.57 -4.01 1.52
N HIS A 59 19.57 -2.76 1.94
CA HIS A 59 18.96 -2.25 3.16
C HIS A 59 18.05 -1.07 2.83
N ILE A 60 17.28 -0.60 3.79
CA ILE A 60 16.64 0.71 3.74
C ILE A 60 17.74 1.79 3.83
N ALA A 61 17.71 2.81 2.99
CA ALA A 61 18.65 3.92 3.08
C ALA A 61 18.54 4.63 4.44
N ASP A 62 19.69 5.01 5.05
CA ASP A 62 19.74 5.50 6.42
C ASP A 62 18.84 6.72 6.66
N LYS A 63 18.84 7.66 5.72
CA LYS A 63 17.98 8.85 5.76
C LYS A 63 16.49 8.47 5.77
N ASN A 64 16.10 7.47 4.98
CA ASN A 64 14.72 7.01 4.91
C ASN A 64 14.33 6.23 6.17
N LEU A 65 15.25 5.42 6.69
CA LEU A 65 15.04 4.68 7.93
C LEU A 65 14.81 5.63 9.10
N GLU A 66 15.62 6.70 9.21
CA GLU A 66 15.46 7.73 10.23
C GLU A 66 14.15 8.51 10.08
N HIS A 67 13.81 8.91 8.86
CA HIS A 67 12.54 9.58 8.60
C HIS A 67 11.32 8.69 8.97
N LYS A 68 11.37 7.41 8.67
CA LYS A 68 10.33 6.45 9.09
C LYS A 68 10.30 6.28 10.60
N ARG A 69 11.48 6.27 11.25
CA ARG A 69 11.59 6.21 12.72
C ARG A 69 10.89 7.38 13.37
N GLU A 70 11.16 8.60 12.93
CA GLU A 70 10.54 9.80 13.52
C GLU A 70 9.02 9.83 13.27
N LYS A 71 8.56 9.52 12.07
CA LYS A 71 7.12 9.43 11.78
C LYS A 71 6.40 8.38 12.64
N LEU A 72 6.99 7.20 12.80
CA LEU A 72 6.40 6.14 13.62
C LEU A 72 6.45 6.48 15.11
N LYS A 73 7.50 7.15 15.60
CA LYS A 73 7.55 7.68 16.98
C LYS A 73 6.44 8.71 17.22
N GLU A 74 6.25 9.64 16.29
CA GLU A 74 5.19 10.63 16.39
C GLU A 74 3.81 9.96 16.43
N GLN A 75 3.55 8.99 15.53
CA GLN A 75 2.30 8.25 15.52
C GLN A 75 2.10 7.40 16.78
N ALA A 76 3.15 6.79 17.30
CA ALA A 76 3.10 6.05 18.56
C ALA A 76 2.76 6.97 19.76
N LYS A 77 3.26 8.21 19.78
CA LYS A 77 2.86 9.22 20.78
C LYS A 77 1.38 9.58 20.65
N ARG A 78 0.83 9.61 19.42
CA ARG A 78 -0.60 9.88 19.16
C ARG A 78 -1.50 8.71 19.60
N ILE A 79 -1.03 7.48 19.59
CA ILE A 79 -1.75 6.35 20.19
C ILE A 79 -1.93 6.58 21.69
N VAL A 80 -0.91 7.10 22.38
CA VAL A 80 -0.97 7.38 23.83
C VAL A 80 -1.82 8.62 24.14
N HIS A 81 -1.73 9.65 23.28
CA HIS A 81 -2.46 10.91 23.39
C HIS A 81 -3.23 11.18 22.09
N PRO A 82 -4.41 10.56 21.92
CA PRO A 82 -5.16 10.63 20.67
C PRO A 82 -5.65 12.05 20.39
N ARG A 83 -5.66 12.42 19.11
CA ARG A 83 -6.32 13.65 18.66
C ARG A 83 -7.83 13.52 18.85
N LYS A 84 -8.49 14.63 19.20
CA LYS A 84 -9.96 14.67 19.43
C LYS A 84 -10.77 14.04 18.29
N ILE A 85 -10.30 14.21 17.04
CA ILE A 85 -10.98 13.73 15.82
C ILE A 85 -10.87 12.20 15.66
N TYR A 86 -9.79 11.57 16.12
CA TYR A 86 -9.46 10.20 15.67
C TYR A 86 -9.66 9.10 16.71
N ARG A 87 -9.95 9.39 17.94
CA ARG A 87 -9.99 8.40 19.02
C ARG A 87 -8.76 7.46 18.98
N GLU A 88 -8.49 6.75 20.05
CA GLU A 88 -7.33 5.85 20.16
C GLU A 88 -7.29 4.76 19.05
N GLN A 89 -8.45 4.19 18.71
CA GLN A 89 -8.58 3.19 17.64
C GLN A 89 -8.15 3.73 16.26
N GLY A 90 -8.55 4.95 15.93
CA GLY A 90 -8.16 5.58 14.65
C GLY A 90 -6.66 5.82 14.56
N GLU A 91 -6.01 6.21 15.67
CA GLU A 91 -4.55 6.39 15.69
C GLU A 91 -3.80 5.04 15.56
N ILE A 92 -4.33 3.95 16.12
CA ILE A 92 -3.79 2.60 15.95
C ILE A 92 -3.93 2.15 14.48
N ARG A 93 -5.07 2.37 13.86
CA ARG A 93 -5.30 2.02 12.45
C ARG A 93 -4.36 2.79 11.52
N LEU A 94 -4.14 4.08 11.79
CA LEU A 94 -3.18 4.88 11.03
C LEU A 94 -1.75 4.36 11.22
N TYR A 95 -1.35 4.01 12.43
CA TYR A 95 -0.07 3.37 12.70
C TYR A 95 0.08 2.06 11.90
N ASN A 96 -0.93 1.20 11.92
CA ASN A 96 -0.94 -0.07 11.20
C ASN A 96 -0.82 0.13 9.69
N SER A 97 -1.49 1.13 9.13
CA SER A 97 -1.37 1.50 7.71
C SER A 97 0.05 1.97 7.36
N MET A 98 0.68 2.77 8.24
CA MET A 98 2.08 3.19 8.04
C MET A 98 3.05 2.01 8.08
N VAL A 99 2.85 1.07 9.00
CA VAL A 99 3.66 -0.17 9.09
C VAL A 99 3.47 -1.03 7.85
N THR A 100 2.23 -1.26 7.44
CA THR A 100 1.90 -2.06 6.24
C THR A 100 2.50 -1.45 4.98
N GLY A 101 2.33 -0.15 4.78
CA GLY A 101 2.90 0.56 3.63
C GLY A 101 4.42 0.51 3.59
N MET A 102 5.07 0.69 4.74
CA MET A 102 6.53 0.57 4.85
C MET A 102 7.01 -0.87 4.53
N GLN A 103 6.36 -1.87 5.12
CA GLN A 103 6.68 -3.28 4.89
C GLN A 103 6.47 -3.68 3.43
N ASN A 104 5.39 -3.23 2.79
CA ASN A 104 5.10 -3.51 1.38
C ASN A 104 6.14 -2.89 0.46
N TYR A 105 6.59 -1.66 0.73
CA TYR A 105 7.58 -0.99 -0.09
C TYR A 105 8.98 -1.61 0.04
N TYR A 106 9.41 -1.91 1.27
CA TYR A 106 10.77 -2.37 1.53
C TYR A 106 10.92 -3.89 1.60
N CYS A 107 9.85 -4.68 1.42
CA CYS A 107 9.91 -6.16 1.50
C CYS A 107 10.90 -6.80 0.53
N ILE A 108 11.30 -6.11 -0.53
CA ILE A 108 12.28 -6.59 -1.51
C ILE A 108 13.75 -6.39 -1.06
N ALA A 109 14.00 -5.62 0.00
CA ALA A 109 15.36 -5.46 0.53
C ALA A 109 15.82 -6.74 1.23
N THR A 110 17.01 -7.21 0.90
CA THR A 110 17.55 -8.49 1.42
C THR A 110 17.70 -8.51 2.93
N HIS A 111 17.95 -7.36 3.56
CA HIS A 111 18.14 -7.20 5.00
C HIS A 111 17.04 -6.40 5.69
N VAL A 112 15.86 -6.31 5.07
CA VAL A 112 14.71 -5.57 5.59
C VAL A 112 14.35 -5.96 7.02
N ASN A 113 14.46 -7.25 7.36
CA ASN A 113 14.15 -7.74 8.71
C ASN A 113 15.06 -7.11 9.77
N HIS A 114 16.35 -6.94 9.47
CA HIS A 114 17.31 -6.31 10.37
C HIS A 114 16.97 -4.83 10.61
N ASP A 115 16.68 -4.10 9.52
CA ASP A 115 16.34 -2.68 9.59
C ASP A 115 15.02 -2.47 10.34
N CYS A 116 14.01 -3.27 10.03
CA CYS A 116 12.71 -3.23 10.71
C CYS A 116 12.78 -3.68 12.18
N ALA A 117 13.66 -4.60 12.53
CA ALA A 117 13.88 -5.00 13.93
C ALA A 117 14.41 -3.84 14.78
N SER A 118 15.33 -3.04 14.23
CA SER A 118 15.84 -1.83 14.89
C SER A 118 14.72 -0.82 15.15
N LEU A 119 13.88 -0.54 14.15
CA LEU A 119 12.69 0.32 14.29
C LEU A 119 11.72 -0.23 15.33
N ASN A 120 11.41 -1.51 15.24
CA ASN A 120 10.48 -2.17 16.16
C ASN A 120 10.91 -2.03 17.62
N ARG A 121 12.20 -2.24 17.91
CA ARG A 121 12.76 -2.06 19.25
C ARG A 121 12.47 -0.66 19.78
N THR A 122 12.80 0.37 19.01
CA THR A 122 12.60 1.76 19.40
C THR A 122 11.12 2.08 19.68
N ILE A 123 10.22 1.68 18.76
CA ILE A 123 8.80 2.00 18.87
C ILE A 123 8.12 1.21 19.98
N MET A 124 8.43 -0.07 20.10
CA MET A 124 7.86 -0.92 21.16
C MET A 124 8.30 -0.48 22.56
N THR A 125 9.57 -0.08 22.73
CA THR A 125 10.04 0.52 23.99
C THR A 125 9.27 1.79 24.34
N LEU A 126 9.06 2.67 23.35
CA LEU A 126 8.27 3.91 23.55
C LEU A 126 6.82 3.57 23.96
N LEU A 127 6.16 2.67 23.26
CA LEU A 127 4.77 2.27 23.58
C LEU A 127 4.69 1.59 24.95
N THR A 128 5.61 0.67 25.27
CA THR A 128 5.63 0.00 26.57
C THR A 128 5.77 1.00 27.71
N ASN A 129 6.73 1.93 27.61
CA ASN A 129 6.97 2.90 28.67
C ASN A 129 5.81 3.90 28.85
N ARG A 130 5.18 4.30 27.73
CA ARG A 130 4.11 5.32 27.78
C ARG A 130 2.73 4.75 28.08
N LEU A 131 2.47 3.49 27.76
CA LEU A 131 1.22 2.78 28.08
C LEU A 131 1.31 2.05 29.43
N SER A 132 2.45 2.08 30.10
CA SER A 132 2.61 1.60 31.46
C SER A 132 2.03 2.62 32.45
N THR A 133 1.15 2.16 33.33
CA THR A 133 0.51 2.96 34.38
C THR A 133 0.79 2.36 35.75
N ARG A 134 0.45 3.07 36.82
CA ARG A 134 0.57 2.52 38.21
C ARG A 134 -0.30 1.30 38.45
N THR A 135 -1.39 1.16 37.69
CA THR A 135 -2.33 0.03 37.77
C THR A 135 -2.04 -1.12 36.83
N GLY A 136 -1.03 -1.00 35.99
CA GLY A 136 -0.65 -2.03 35.03
C GLY A 136 -0.21 -1.49 33.66
N ASN A 137 0.05 -2.41 32.75
CA ASN A 137 0.45 -2.06 31.40
C ASN A 137 -0.76 -2.22 30.45
N ARG A 138 -1.12 -1.17 29.76
CA ARG A 138 -2.18 -1.18 28.74
C ARG A 138 -1.75 -1.88 27.46
N LEU A 139 -0.45 -2.10 27.23
CA LEU A 139 0.07 -2.86 26.10
C LEU A 139 0.06 -4.35 26.44
N ILE A 140 -0.96 -5.07 25.97
CA ILE A 140 -1.22 -6.47 26.32
C ILE A 140 -0.92 -7.43 25.17
N LYS A 141 -0.73 -8.72 25.49
CA LYS A 141 -0.39 -9.76 24.50
C LYS A 141 -1.61 -10.41 23.84
N LYS A 142 -2.76 -10.37 24.50
CA LYS A 142 -4.00 -10.99 24.02
C LYS A 142 -5.06 -9.91 23.77
N GLY A 143 -5.84 -10.06 22.73
CA GLY A 143 -6.94 -9.18 22.34
C GLY A 143 -7.94 -9.92 21.48
N ARG A 144 -8.66 -9.23 20.60
CA ARG A 144 -9.56 -9.88 19.64
C ARG A 144 -8.85 -10.90 18.76
N GLU A 145 -9.59 -11.79 18.18
CA GLU A 145 -9.05 -12.64 17.12
C GLU A 145 -8.57 -11.81 15.93
N LEU A 146 -7.50 -12.29 15.31
CA LEU A 146 -6.96 -11.69 14.10
C LEU A 146 -7.87 -12.00 12.91
N THR A 147 -8.10 -11.01 12.05
CA THR A 147 -8.77 -11.21 10.76
C THR A 147 -8.00 -12.18 9.87
N ALA A 148 -8.61 -12.68 8.79
CA ALA A 148 -7.95 -13.55 7.82
C ALA A 148 -6.68 -12.90 7.25
N PHE A 149 -6.73 -11.60 6.92
CA PHE A 149 -5.59 -10.80 6.47
C PHE A 149 -4.47 -10.73 7.52
N GLU A 150 -4.83 -10.40 8.76
CA GLU A 150 -3.88 -10.31 9.87
C GLU A 150 -3.26 -11.68 10.20
N LYS A 151 -4.05 -12.75 10.17
CA LYS A 151 -3.58 -14.14 10.35
C LYS A 151 -2.59 -14.54 9.24
N ALA A 152 -2.92 -14.24 7.98
CA ALA A 152 -2.04 -14.53 6.85
C ALA A 152 -0.71 -13.78 6.94
N ARG A 153 -0.75 -12.52 7.36
CA ARG A 153 0.43 -11.65 7.41
C ARG A 153 1.25 -11.80 8.69
N PHE A 154 0.60 -11.85 9.83
CA PHE A 154 1.23 -11.79 11.14
C PHE A 154 0.96 -13.00 12.04
N GLY A 155 0.16 -13.97 11.62
CA GLY A 155 -0.30 -15.09 12.45
C GLY A 155 0.83 -15.93 13.07
N LYS A 156 2.01 -15.98 12.44
CA LYS A 156 3.21 -16.62 12.99
C LYS A 156 4.03 -15.71 13.91
N SER A 157 3.66 -14.45 14.07
CA SER A 157 4.42 -13.48 14.86
C SER A 157 4.00 -13.50 16.33
N LYS A 158 4.95 -13.70 17.22
CA LYS A 158 4.77 -13.53 18.67
C LYS A 158 4.85 -12.06 19.13
N MET A 159 5.05 -11.12 18.19
CA MET A 159 5.34 -9.71 18.48
C MET A 159 4.09 -8.83 18.45
N ILE A 160 2.93 -9.35 18.03
CA ILE A 160 1.66 -8.61 18.06
C ILE A 160 1.34 -8.22 19.49
N ARG A 161 0.87 -6.99 19.65
CA ARG A 161 0.38 -6.43 20.90
C ARG A 161 -0.97 -5.78 20.67
N TYR A 162 -1.70 -5.53 21.75
CA TYR A 162 -2.99 -4.86 21.74
C TYR A 162 -2.98 -3.76 22.78
N VAL A 163 -3.77 -2.72 22.56
CA VAL A 163 -3.99 -1.68 23.58
C VAL A 163 -5.28 -2.00 24.35
N ALA A 164 -5.16 -2.21 25.64
CA ALA A 164 -6.31 -2.50 26.52
C ALA A 164 -7.39 -1.42 26.36
N GLY A 165 -8.64 -1.85 26.21
CA GLY A 165 -9.79 -0.97 25.98
C GLY A 165 -10.10 -0.70 24.51
N THR A 166 -9.19 -0.97 23.55
CA THR A 166 -9.45 -0.77 22.13
C THR A 166 -9.67 -2.07 21.37
N ASN A 167 -9.15 -3.18 21.86
CA ASN A 167 -9.09 -4.49 21.19
C ASN A 167 -8.39 -4.47 19.80
N GLU A 168 -7.77 -3.36 19.41
CA GLU A 168 -7.08 -3.25 18.13
C GLU A 168 -5.64 -3.76 18.23
N PRO A 169 -5.18 -4.60 17.27
CA PRO A 169 -3.81 -5.06 17.25
C PRO A 169 -2.86 -3.94 16.82
N ILE A 170 -1.69 -3.90 17.40
CA ILE A 170 -0.54 -3.12 16.94
C ILE A 170 0.34 -4.03 16.07
N TYR A 171 0.49 -3.69 14.81
CA TYR A 171 1.25 -4.50 13.86
C TYR A 171 2.75 -4.43 14.16
N PRO A 172 3.42 -5.58 14.19
CA PRO A 172 4.85 -5.65 14.50
C PRO A 172 5.68 -5.17 13.31
N ILE A 173 6.39 -4.07 13.46
CA ILE A 173 7.31 -3.54 12.45
C ILE A 173 8.39 -4.57 12.09
N GLY A 174 8.95 -5.24 13.11
CA GLY A 174 10.05 -6.18 12.95
C GLY A 174 9.67 -7.49 12.26
N TYR A 175 8.38 -7.76 12.05
CA TYR A 175 7.92 -8.94 11.34
C TYR A 175 7.61 -8.60 9.90
N THR A 176 8.65 -8.47 9.08
CA THR A 176 8.53 -8.17 7.66
C THR A 176 8.85 -9.42 6.86
N GLN A 177 7.91 -9.84 6.00
CA GLN A 177 8.14 -10.96 5.09
C GLN A 177 8.91 -10.46 3.88
N HIS A 178 10.15 -10.95 3.71
CA HIS A 178 10.93 -10.68 2.50
C HIS A 178 10.24 -11.30 1.28
N LYS A 179 10.18 -10.57 0.19
CA LYS A 179 9.69 -11.03 -1.10
C LYS A 179 10.76 -10.80 -2.16
N ASN A 180 10.96 -11.80 -3.00
CA ASN A 180 11.81 -11.61 -4.15
C ASN A 180 11.21 -10.53 -5.07
N PRO A 181 12.02 -9.60 -5.61
CA PRO A 181 11.53 -8.61 -6.55
C PRO A 181 10.96 -9.29 -7.78
N LEU A 182 9.85 -8.74 -8.27
CA LEU A 182 9.28 -9.19 -9.54
C LEU A 182 10.15 -8.63 -10.67
N PHE A 183 10.80 -9.53 -11.39
CA PHE A 183 11.54 -9.14 -12.59
C PHE A 183 10.58 -8.97 -13.77
N ARG A 184 10.75 -7.90 -14.53
CA ARG A 184 10.07 -7.75 -15.81
C ARG A 184 10.46 -8.89 -16.75
N LYS A 185 9.54 -9.31 -17.61
CA LYS A 185 9.86 -10.21 -18.71
C LYS A 185 10.94 -9.55 -19.57
N LYS A 186 11.92 -10.33 -20.06
CA LYS A 186 12.98 -9.79 -20.93
C LYS A 186 12.45 -9.10 -22.19
N SER A 187 11.28 -9.54 -22.67
CA SER A 187 10.56 -8.91 -23.77
C SER A 187 10.03 -7.50 -23.45
N TRP A 188 9.85 -7.17 -22.17
CA TRP A 188 9.35 -5.86 -21.75
C TRP A 188 10.51 -4.89 -21.56
N ASN A 189 10.89 -4.23 -22.61
CA ASN A 189 11.98 -3.26 -22.60
C ASN A 189 11.57 -2.01 -23.39
N TYR A 190 12.24 -0.89 -23.13
CA TYR A 190 11.97 0.38 -23.79
C TYR A 190 12.62 0.51 -25.18
N TYR A 191 13.44 -0.46 -25.58
CA TYR A 191 14.26 -0.36 -26.78
C TYR A 191 13.57 -0.93 -28.03
N THR A 192 12.58 -1.81 -27.86
CA THR A 192 11.79 -2.36 -28.96
C THR A 192 10.34 -1.87 -28.93
N PRO A 193 9.64 -1.75 -30.07
CA PRO A 193 8.23 -1.38 -30.13
C PRO A 193 7.36 -2.32 -29.28
N GLU A 194 7.53 -3.63 -29.43
CA GLU A 194 6.78 -4.69 -28.74
C GLU A 194 7.06 -4.64 -27.23
N GLY A 195 8.31 -4.33 -26.86
CA GLY A 195 8.68 -4.16 -25.44
C GLY A 195 8.01 -2.95 -24.80
N ARG A 196 7.93 -1.84 -25.54
CA ARG A 196 7.22 -0.63 -25.09
C ARG A 196 5.71 -0.87 -24.97
N GLU A 197 5.11 -1.52 -25.98
CA GLU A 197 3.69 -1.89 -25.95
C GLU A 197 3.36 -2.76 -24.74
N GLY A 198 4.14 -3.82 -24.49
CA GLY A 198 3.94 -4.67 -23.30
C GLY A 198 4.11 -3.94 -21.98
N ILE A 199 4.94 -2.88 -21.91
CA ILE A 199 5.07 -2.02 -20.73
C ILE A 199 3.86 -1.09 -20.62
N HIS A 200 3.42 -0.48 -21.71
CA HIS A 200 2.28 0.43 -21.73
C HIS A 200 0.98 -0.28 -21.41
N ASP A 201 0.79 -1.50 -21.88
CA ASP A 201 -0.36 -2.33 -21.52
C ASP A 201 -0.44 -2.61 -20.02
N CYS A 202 0.72 -2.67 -19.35
CA CYS A 202 0.77 -2.82 -17.90
C CYS A 202 0.59 -1.51 -17.12
N LEU A 203 0.81 -0.35 -17.76
CA LEU A 203 0.80 0.96 -17.10
C LEU A 203 -0.47 1.78 -17.37
N ARG A 204 -1.53 1.20 -17.91
CA ARG A 204 -2.81 1.87 -18.21
C ARG A 204 -3.59 2.32 -16.98
N ILE A 205 -2.91 2.77 -15.95
CA ILE A 205 -3.52 3.27 -14.72
C ILE A 205 -3.27 4.76 -14.63
N ASN A 206 -4.30 5.53 -14.32
CA ASN A 206 -4.14 6.94 -13.97
C ASN A 206 -3.40 7.06 -12.64
N VAL A 207 -2.08 7.26 -12.71
CA VAL A 207 -1.18 7.31 -11.55
C VAL A 207 -1.54 8.47 -10.62
N SER A 208 -1.97 9.62 -11.16
CA SER A 208 -2.36 10.78 -10.35
C SER A 208 -3.59 10.47 -9.51
N MET A 209 -4.57 9.79 -10.07
CA MET A 209 -5.77 9.34 -9.36
C MET A 209 -5.44 8.26 -8.31
N MET A 210 -4.56 7.32 -8.64
CA MET A 210 -4.09 6.33 -7.67
C MET A 210 -3.38 6.99 -6.47
N LEU A 211 -2.51 7.97 -6.72
CA LEU A 211 -1.86 8.74 -5.66
C LEU A 211 -2.86 9.55 -4.82
N ALA A 212 -3.86 10.14 -5.45
CA ALA A 212 -4.93 10.83 -4.75
C ALA A 212 -5.76 9.85 -3.90
N LEU A 213 -6.09 8.66 -4.43
CA LEU A 213 -6.76 7.60 -3.68
C LEU A 213 -5.95 7.14 -2.47
N MET A 214 -4.62 7.01 -2.60
CA MET A 214 -3.72 6.68 -1.49
C MET A 214 -3.70 7.74 -0.38
N ARG A 215 -3.90 9.02 -0.73
CA ARG A 215 -3.93 10.13 0.22
C ARG A 215 -5.27 10.29 0.94
N MET A 216 -6.34 9.69 0.40
CA MET A 216 -7.65 9.74 1.04
C MET A 216 -7.62 9.08 2.41
N PRO A 217 -8.11 9.76 3.45
CA PRO A 217 -8.16 9.21 4.79
C PRO A 217 -9.06 7.98 4.87
N THR A 218 -8.60 6.95 5.57
CA THR A 218 -9.35 5.70 5.82
C THR A 218 -9.52 5.44 7.31
N TYR A 219 -9.64 6.51 8.10
CA TYR A 219 -9.61 6.45 9.57
C TYR A 219 -10.69 5.56 10.20
N SER A 220 -11.84 5.42 9.53
CA SER A 220 -12.93 4.56 9.96
C SER A 220 -12.81 3.10 9.51
N ASN A 221 -11.84 2.81 8.62
CA ASN A 221 -11.68 1.50 8.01
C ASN A 221 -10.42 0.79 8.50
N SER A 222 -10.35 -0.53 8.27
CA SER A 222 -9.19 -1.34 8.61
C SER A 222 -7.98 -1.01 7.70
N ALA A 223 -6.78 -1.40 8.13
CA ALA A 223 -5.59 -1.34 7.28
C ALA A 223 -5.73 -2.25 6.05
N GLU A 224 -6.44 -3.38 6.19
CA GLU A 224 -6.75 -4.30 5.11
C GLU A 224 -7.60 -3.63 4.02
N TYR A 225 -8.67 -2.92 4.41
CA TYR A 225 -9.50 -2.16 3.49
C TYR A 225 -8.68 -1.10 2.72
N ALA A 226 -7.81 -0.37 3.43
CA ALA A 226 -6.98 0.66 2.83
C ALA A 226 -6.02 0.09 1.79
N ASP A 227 -5.39 -1.06 2.06
CA ASP A 227 -4.46 -1.73 1.17
C ASP A 227 -5.20 -2.36 -0.05
N ASN A 228 -6.31 -3.05 0.23
CA ASN A 228 -7.11 -3.69 -0.82
C ASN A 228 -7.74 -2.68 -1.78
N ARG A 229 -8.15 -1.52 -1.31
CA ARG A 229 -8.68 -0.44 -2.17
C ARG A 229 -7.68 -0.03 -3.25
N ILE A 230 -6.41 0.12 -2.90
CA ILE A 230 -5.35 0.47 -3.85
C ILE A 230 -5.04 -0.69 -4.80
N SER A 231 -4.99 -1.90 -4.25
CA SER A 231 -4.76 -3.12 -5.03
C SER A 231 -5.87 -3.35 -6.06
N LEU A 232 -7.13 -3.10 -5.67
CA LEU A 232 -8.30 -3.18 -6.58
C LEU A 232 -8.25 -2.11 -7.67
N PHE A 233 -7.85 -0.86 -7.34
CA PHE A 233 -7.70 0.18 -8.34
C PHE A 233 -6.71 -0.24 -9.43
N SER A 234 -5.60 -0.83 -9.03
CA SER A 234 -4.61 -1.36 -9.97
C SER A 234 -5.15 -2.56 -10.76
N ALA A 235 -5.81 -3.52 -10.10
CA ALA A 235 -6.32 -4.72 -10.74
C ALA A 235 -7.48 -4.44 -11.70
N GLN A 236 -8.29 -3.43 -11.42
CA GLN A 236 -9.39 -2.97 -12.26
C GLN A 236 -8.95 -1.93 -13.31
N TRP A 237 -7.64 -1.62 -13.41
CA TRP A 237 -7.10 -0.65 -14.37
C TRP A 237 -7.68 0.76 -14.24
N GLY A 238 -8.04 1.16 -13.01
CA GLY A 238 -8.69 2.44 -12.76
C GLY A 238 -10.10 2.55 -13.33
N LYS A 239 -10.80 1.41 -13.49
CA LYS A 239 -12.13 1.31 -14.09
C LYS A 239 -13.16 0.78 -13.10
N CYS A 240 -14.42 1.20 -13.30
CA CYS A 240 -15.55 0.64 -12.59
C CYS A 240 -15.77 -0.83 -12.98
N ALA A 241 -15.89 -1.73 -12.01
CA ALA A 241 -16.08 -3.15 -12.26
C ALA A 241 -17.40 -3.49 -12.98
N VAL A 242 -18.40 -2.66 -12.83
CA VAL A 242 -19.73 -2.84 -13.45
C VAL A 242 -19.76 -2.27 -14.84
N THR A 243 -19.53 -0.96 -14.99
CA THR A 243 -19.67 -0.26 -16.29
C THR A 243 -18.45 -0.43 -17.19
N GLY A 244 -17.27 -0.71 -16.63
CA GLY A 244 -16.01 -0.77 -17.38
C GLY A 244 -15.40 0.58 -17.73
N ASP A 245 -16.06 1.68 -17.38
CA ASP A 245 -15.57 3.03 -17.63
C ASP A 245 -14.45 3.40 -16.68
N GLU A 246 -13.57 4.27 -17.13
CA GLU A 246 -12.58 4.90 -16.27
C GLU A 246 -13.24 5.84 -15.25
N PHE A 247 -12.66 5.91 -14.06
CA PHE A 247 -13.09 6.91 -13.08
C PHE A 247 -12.60 8.28 -13.50
N SER A 248 -13.50 9.27 -13.50
CA SER A 248 -13.19 10.66 -13.91
C SER A 248 -12.51 11.44 -12.79
N HIS A 249 -12.92 11.22 -11.55
CA HIS A 249 -12.38 11.89 -10.37
C HIS A 249 -12.50 10.99 -9.13
N ILE A 250 -11.74 11.33 -8.10
CA ILE A 250 -11.61 10.50 -6.89
C ILE A 250 -12.93 10.34 -6.11
N GLY A 251 -13.79 11.35 -6.12
CA GLY A 251 -15.11 11.32 -5.45
C GLY A 251 -16.10 10.36 -6.11
N GLU A 252 -15.82 9.91 -7.33
CA GLU A 252 -16.63 8.92 -8.04
C GLU A 252 -16.31 7.47 -7.60
N ILE A 253 -15.16 7.27 -6.97
CA ILE A 253 -14.67 5.92 -6.61
C ILE A 253 -15.30 5.48 -5.29
N HIS A 254 -16.14 4.46 -5.35
CA HIS A 254 -16.66 3.78 -4.17
C HIS A 254 -16.09 2.37 -4.04
N CYS A 255 -15.47 2.08 -2.90
CA CYS A 255 -15.02 0.73 -2.57
C CYS A 255 -16.15 0.00 -1.85
N HIS A 256 -16.87 -0.82 -2.59
CA HIS A 256 -18.09 -1.50 -2.17
C HIS A 256 -17.78 -2.88 -1.61
N HIS A 257 -18.42 -3.23 -0.48
CA HIS A 257 -18.44 -4.59 0.05
C HIS A 257 -19.51 -5.40 -0.68
N LYS A 258 -19.13 -6.42 -1.42
CA LYS A 258 -20.09 -7.31 -2.10
C LYS A 258 -21.08 -7.89 -1.09
N LEU A 259 -20.56 -8.55 -0.04
CA LEU A 259 -21.34 -8.89 1.16
C LEU A 259 -21.18 -7.73 2.17
N PRO A 260 -22.26 -7.00 2.50
CA PRO A 260 -22.21 -5.89 3.43
C PRO A 260 -21.71 -6.28 4.83
N ARG A 261 -21.04 -5.35 5.52
CA ARG A 261 -20.50 -5.59 6.87
C ARG A 261 -21.58 -6.00 7.89
N HIS A 262 -22.78 -5.42 7.80
CA HIS A 262 -23.90 -5.79 8.70
C HIS A 262 -24.44 -7.21 8.45
N LEU A 263 -24.14 -7.81 7.29
CA LEU A 263 -24.44 -9.21 6.96
C LEU A 263 -23.23 -10.14 7.18
N GLY A 264 -22.18 -9.66 7.84
CA GLY A 264 -20.98 -10.44 8.14
C GLY A 264 -19.86 -10.34 7.11
N GLY A 265 -19.97 -9.42 6.14
CA GLY A 265 -18.90 -9.16 5.17
C GLY A 265 -17.64 -8.55 5.81
N ASP A 266 -16.49 -9.01 5.35
CA ASP A 266 -15.16 -8.56 5.79
C ASP A 266 -14.50 -7.60 4.78
N ASP A 267 -13.31 -7.10 5.12
CA ASP A 267 -12.51 -6.21 4.28
C ASP A 267 -11.57 -6.97 3.33
N SER A 268 -11.77 -8.29 3.14
CA SER A 268 -10.94 -9.10 2.27
C SER A 268 -11.00 -8.64 0.81
N TYR A 269 -9.90 -8.83 0.08
CA TYR A 269 -9.80 -8.48 -1.34
C TYR A 269 -10.92 -9.10 -2.18
N GLY A 270 -11.33 -10.32 -1.87
CA GLY A 270 -12.40 -11.02 -2.58
C GLY A 270 -13.79 -10.44 -2.35
N ASN A 271 -14.01 -9.81 -1.19
CA ASN A 271 -15.29 -9.20 -0.81
C ASN A 271 -15.40 -7.72 -1.24
N LEU A 272 -14.31 -7.09 -1.64
CA LEU A 272 -14.30 -5.69 -2.07
C LEU A 272 -14.32 -5.55 -3.60
N VAL A 273 -14.88 -4.45 -4.08
CA VAL A 273 -14.89 -4.08 -5.51
C VAL A 273 -14.99 -2.56 -5.65
N LEU A 274 -14.29 -1.98 -6.63
CA LEU A 274 -14.40 -0.55 -6.95
C LEU A 274 -15.46 -0.33 -8.01
N ILE A 275 -16.41 0.53 -7.69
CA ILE A 275 -17.53 0.91 -8.56
C ILE A 275 -17.75 2.43 -8.50
N LYS A 276 -18.45 2.95 -9.51
CA LYS A 276 -18.90 4.36 -9.49
C LYS A 276 -19.93 4.57 -8.39
N ASP A 277 -19.93 5.74 -7.77
CA ASP A 277 -20.89 6.12 -6.73
C ASP A 277 -22.35 5.97 -7.20
N ALA A 278 -22.63 6.33 -8.45
CA ALA A 278 -23.96 6.13 -9.05
C ALA A 278 -24.37 4.64 -9.10
N VAL A 279 -23.42 3.73 -9.42
CA VAL A 279 -23.65 2.28 -9.39
C VAL A 279 -23.88 1.81 -7.95
N HIS A 280 -23.11 2.32 -6.99
CA HIS A 280 -23.30 1.99 -5.58
C HIS A 280 -24.70 2.39 -5.09
N LYS A 281 -25.16 3.59 -5.44
CA LYS A 281 -26.52 4.05 -5.12
C LYS A 281 -27.60 3.17 -5.76
N LEU A 282 -27.40 2.73 -7.00
CA LEU A 282 -28.32 1.78 -7.67
C LEU A 282 -28.38 0.42 -6.98
N ILE A 283 -27.23 -0.10 -6.51
CA ILE A 283 -27.16 -1.38 -5.78
C ILE A 283 -28.02 -1.33 -4.50
N HIS A 284 -27.99 -0.23 -3.77
CA HIS A 284 -28.70 -0.08 -2.50
C HIS A 284 -30.07 0.60 -2.61
N ALA A 285 -30.51 0.97 -3.82
CA ALA A 285 -31.81 1.59 -4.02
C ALA A 285 -32.95 0.61 -3.77
N SER A 286 -33.89 0.99 -2.90
CA SER A 286 -35.16 0.27 -2.63
C SER A 286 -36.38 0.97 -3.23
N ASN A 287 -36.27 2.28 -3.47
CA ASN A 287 -37.34 3.08 -4.05
C ASN A 287 -37.27 3.03 -5.58
N THR A 288 -38.43 2.79 -6.21
CA THR A 288 -38.60 2.70 -7.67
C THR A 288 -38.14 3.95 -8.40
N GLU A 289 -38.43 5.15 -7.86
CA GLU A 289 -37.99 6.43 -8.47
C GLU A 289 -36.46 6.53 -8.50
N THR A 290 -35.80 6.13 -7.41
CA THR A 290 -34.33 6.11 -7.31
C THR A 290 -33.74 5.11 -8.30
N ILE A 291 -34.35 3.94 -8.45
CA ILE A 291 -33.93 2.90 -9.41
C ILE A 291 -34.02 3.46 -10.83
N HIS A 292 -35.17 4.01 -11.23
CA HIS A 292 -35.35 4.59 -12.56
C HIS A 292 -34.34 5.71 -12.83
N LYS A 293 -34.18 6.63 -11.88
CA LYS A 293 -33.19 7.72 -11.98
C LYS A 293 -31.79 7.23 -12.32
N TYR A 294 -31.28 6.22 -11.59
CA TYR A 294 -29.92 5.72 -11.81
C TYR A 294 -29.82 4.76 -13.00
N MET A 295 -30.89 4.07 -13.37
CA MET A 295 -30.95 3.31 -14.63
C MET A 295 -30.87 4.23 -15.84
N ASP A 296 -31.61 5.32 -15.85
CA ASP A 296 -31.58 6.32 -16.93
C ASP A 296 -30.21 7.04 -16.99
N LEU A 297 -29.62 7.32 -15.82
CA LEU A 297 -28.31 7.97 -15.75
C LEU A 297 -27.18 7.06 -16.27
N LEU A 298 -27.22 5.78 -15.93
CA LEU A 298 -26.15 4.85 -16.21
C LEU A 298 -26.28 4.15 -17.56
N GLN A 299 -27.48 4.07 -18.13
CA GLN A 299 -27.80 3.40 -19.39
C GLN A 299 -27.10 2.04 -19.55
N LEU A 300 -27.27 1.18 -18.53
CA LEU A 300 -26.56 -0.08 -18.43
C LEU A 300 -27.01 -1.08 -19.52
N ASP A 301 -26.04 -1.75 -20.11
CA ASP A 301 -26.34 -2.90 -20.97
C ASP A 301 -26.79 -4.14 -20.15
N SER A 302 -27.28 -5.18 -20.83
CA SER A 302 -27.77 -6.42 -20.17
C SER A 302 -26.70 -7.10 -19.32
N LYS A 303 -25.41 -7.03 -19.72
CA LYS A 303 -24.30 -7.66 -18.97
C LYS A 303 -23.95 -6.82 -17.73
N GLN A 304 -23.98 -5.51 -17.86
CA GLN A 304 -23.74 -4.59 -16.75
C GLN A 304 -24.86 -4.68 -15.72
N LEU A 305 -26.13 -4.74 -16.18
CA LEU A 305 -27.30 -4.93 -15.32
C LEU A 305 -27.23 -6.29 -14.57
N ALA A 306 -26.81 -7.35 -15.24
CA ALA A 306 -26.59 -8.64 -14.59
C ALA A 306 -25.55 -8.56 -13.47
N LYS A 307 -24.46 -7.78 -13.65
CA LYS A 307 -23.46 -7.53 -12.59
C LYS A 307 -24.07 -6.74 -11.41
N VAL A 308 -24.89 -5.72 -11.69
CA VAL A 308 -25.61 -4.97 -10.64
C VAL A 308 -26.49 -5.91 -9.84
N ASN A 309 -27.31 -6.71 -10.53
CA ASN A 309 -28.24 -7.66 -9.90
C ASN A 309 -27.50 -8.70 -9.04
N ASN A 310 -26.34 -9.18 -9.48
CA ASN A 310 -25.50 -10.05 -8.67
C ASN A 310 -25.03 -9.37 -7.38
N LEU A 311 -24.58 -8.10 -7.45
CA LEU A 311 -24.19 -7.34 -6.28
C LEU A 311 -25.39 -7.02 -5.36
N ARG A 312 -26.56 -6.78 -5.92
CA ARG A 312 -27.82 -6.60 -5.15
C ARG A 312 -28.19 -7.86 -4.38
N GLN A 313 -28.07 -9.04 -5.00
CA GLN A 313 -28.32 -10.32 -4.32
C GLN A 313 -27.40 -10.52 -3.12
N PHE A 314 -26.11 -10.24 -3.26
CA PHE A 314 -25.16 -10.29 -2.13
C PHE A 314 -25.53 -9.30 -1.00
N ALA A 315 -26.13 -8.18 -1.35
CA ALA A 315 -26.61 -7.17 -0.40
C ALA A 315 -28.05 -7.46 0.11
N SER A 316 -28.61 -8.64 -0.17
CA SER A 316 -29.99 -9.03 0.17
C SER A 316 -31.06 -8.10 -0.41
N MET A 317 -30.76 -7.49 -1.57
CA MET A 317 -31.68 -6.62 -2.30
C MET A 317 -32.34 -7.38 -3.47
N GLN A 318 -33.56 -6.99 -3.81
CA GLN A 318 -34.28 -7.55 -4.96
C GLN A 318 -33.60 -7.18 -6.27
N PRO A 319 -33.50 -8.09 -7.26
CA PRO A 319 -33.06 -7.74 -8.62
C PRO A 319 -33.93 -6.65 -9.25
N ILE A 320 -33.33 -5.92 -10.19
CA ILE A 320 -34.00 -4.89 -11.00
C ILE A 320 -34.33 -5.47 -12.37
#